data_f49872a0d11e3f632bc14de2041c2d33
#
_entry.id   f49872a0d11e3f632bc14de2041c2d33
#
_cell.length_a   1.000
_cell.length_b   1.000
_cell.length_c   1.000
_cell.angle_alpha   90.00
_cell.angle_beta   90.00
_cell.angle_gamma   90.00
#
_symmetry.space_group_name_H-M   'P 1'
#
loop_
_entity.id
_entity.type
_entity.pdbx_description
1 polymer ?
#
loop_
_entity_poly.entity_id
_entity_poly.type
_entity_poly.pdbx_seq_one_letter_code
_entity_poly.pdbx_strand_id
1 'polypeptide(L)' 'MGLDTAPRTVEIPPDFMQAMQSDRKYSELFEELSYSRQKEFVDWLESAKREETRERRMAQSLDMLLEGFSPKRQKK' A
#
# COMPACT_ATOMS: atom_id res chain seq x y z
N MET A 1 13.27 7.24 24.42
CA MET A 1 12.99 7.04 24.03
C MET A 1 12.86 6.38 23.89
N GLY A 2 12.45 6.15 23.71
CA GLY A 2 12.28 5.54 23.34
C GLY A 2 12.08 4.99 23.09
N LEU A 3 11.91 4.78 23.17
CA LEU A 3 11.70 4.21 22.87
C LEU A 3 11.00 3.61 22.37
N ASP A 4 10.29 3.83 22.06
CA ASP A 4 9.53 3.24 21.37
C ASP A 4 10.09 2.81 20.29
N THR A 5 10.55 1.93 20.29
CA THR A 5 11.16 1.40 19.25
C THR A 5 10.36 0.44 18.57
N ALA A 6 9.14 0.30 18.85
CA ALA A 6 8.34 -0.61 18.12
C ALA A 6 8.38 -0.19 16.67
N PRO A 7 8.70 -1.09 15.79
CA PRO A 7 8.72 -0.73 14.38
C PRO A 7 7.34 -0.39 13.93
N ARG A 8 7.21 0.66 13.20
CA ARG A 8 5.96 1.01 12.66
C ARG A 8 5.79 0.31 11.37
N THR A 9 5.34 -0.90 11.40
CA THR A 9 5.11 -1.62 10.17
C THR A 9 3.65 -1.86 10.00
N VAL A 10 3.21 -1.81 8.77
CA VAL A 10 1.85 -2.01 8.42
C VAL A 10 1.66 -3.47 8.07
N GLU A 11 0.53 -4.04 8.45
CA GLU A 11 0.22 -5.40 8.06
C GLU A 11 -0.22 -5.42 6.62
N ILE A 12 0.61 -5.91 5.75
CA ILE A 12 0.31 -5.94 4.35
C ILE A 12 -0.42 -7.23 4.01
N PRO A 13 -1.58 -7.14 3.36
CA PRO A 13 -2.30 -8.36 2.96
C PRO A 13 -1.44 -9.20 2.04
N PRO A 14 -1.54 -10.51 2.14
CA PRO A 14 -0.70 -11.38 1.32
C PRO A 14 -0.92 -11.19 -0.18
N ASP A 15 -2.13 -10.90 -0.60
CA ASP A 15 -2.35 -10.71 -2.03
C ASP A 15 -1.69 -9.42 -2.51
N PHE A 16 -1.70 -8.38 -1.70
CA PHE A 16 -1.02 -7.15 -2.07
C PHE A 16 0.49 -7.39 -2.09
N MET A 17 0.98 -8.13 -1.13
CA MET A 17 2.39 -8.42 -1.09
C MET A 17 2.81 -9.20 -2.33
N GLN A 18 2.01 -10.16 -2.75
CA GLN A 18 2.30 -10.88 -3.96
C GLN A 18 2.28 -9.98 -5.18
N ALA A 19 1.35 -9.06 -5.22
CA ALA A 19 1.28 -8.14 -6.35
C ALA A 19 2.55 -7.31 -6.44
N MET A 20 3.06 -6.88 -5.30
CA MET A 20 4.27 -6.09 -5.29
C MET A 20 5.49 -6.91 -5.63
N GLN A 21 5.45 -8.18 -5.34
CA GLN A 21 6.59 -9.04 -5.63
C GLN A 21 6.75 -9.32 -7.11
N SER A 22 5.73 -9.03 -7.90
CA SER A 22 5.86 -9.23 -9.32
C SER A 22 6.95 -8.33 -9.91
N ASP A 23 7.25 -7.23 -9.24
CA ASP A 23 8.33 -6.36 -9.70
C ASP A 23 8.91 -5.71 -8.46
N ARG A 24 10.21 -5.84 -8.30
CA ARG A 24 10.87 -5.32 -7.12
C ARG A 24 10.64 -3.82 -6.92
N LYS A 25 10.50 -3.09 -8.00
CA LYS A 25 10.37 -1.65 -7.85
C LYS A 25 9.13 -1.28 -7.03
N TYR A 26 8.07 -2.07 -7.11
CA TYR A 26 6.88 -1.78 -6.32
C TYR A 26 7.18 -1.91 -4.83
N SER A 27 7.88 -2.96 -4.46
CA SER A 27 8.26 -3.13 -3.07
C SER A 27 9.12 -1.98 -2.58
N GLU A 28 10.07 -1.59 -3.38
CA GLU A 28 10.96 -0.53 -2.98
C GLU A 28 10.23 0.78 -2.82
N LEU A 29 9.35 1.08 -3.76
CA LEU A 29 8.59 2.30 -3.67
C LEU A 29 7.70 2.30 -2.44
N PHE A 30 7.08 1.17 -2.17
CA PHE A 30 6.20 1.08 -1.01
C PHE A 30 6.97 1.27 0.28
N GLU A 31 8.16 0.68 0.35
CA GLU A 31 8.96 0.78 1.55
C GLU A 31 9.45 2.21 1.79
N GLU A 32 9.58 2.97 0.75
CA GLU A 32 9.99 4.35 0.91
C GLU A 32 8.89 5.25 1.43
N LEU A 33 7.67 4.77 1.40
CA LEU A 33 6.57 5.57 1.89
C LEU A 33 6.61 5.64 3.41
N SER A 34 6.08 6.73 3.95
CA SER A 34 5.96 6.82 5.39
C SER A 34 4.93 5.82 5.87
N TYR A 35 4.96 5.56 7.16
CA TYR A 35 4.01 4.62 7.73
C TYR A 35 2.57 5.02 7.42
N SER A 36 2.28 6.30 7.52
CA SER A 36 0.93 6.77 7.27
C SER A 36 0.48 6.46 5.86
N ARG A 37 1.36 6.66 4.90
CA ARG A 37 0.99 6.39 3.53
C ARG A 37 0.83 4.92 3.26
N GLN A 38 1.70 4.11 3.85
CA GLN A 38 1.57 2.67 3.70
C GLN A 38 0.24 2.21 4.25
N LYS A 39 -0.14 2.76 5.39
CA LYS A 39 -1.39 2.38 5.99
C LYS A 39 -2.56 2.81 5.14
N GLU A 40 -2.47 3.96 4.50
CA GLU A 40 -3.53 4.40 3.63
C GLU A 40 -3.79 3.42 2.51
N PHE A 41 -2.73 2.91 1.91
CA PHE A 41 -2.88 1.93 0.85
C PHE A 41 -3.56 0.67 1.37
N VAL A 42 -3.10 0.19 2.50
CA VAL A 42 -3.65 -1.04 3.06
C VAL A 42 -5.11 -0.86 3.45
N ASP A 43 -5.42 0.24 4.10
CA ASP A 43 -6.80 0.51 4.49
C ASP A 43 -7.71 0.59 3.28
N TRP A 44 -7.22 1.26 2.25
CA TRP A 44 -8.01 1.41 1.04
C TRP A 44 -8.29 0.06 0.39
N LEU A 45 -7.28 -0.79 0.38
CA LEU A 45 -7.45 -2.12 -0.17
C LEU A 45 -8.40 -2.96 0.66
N GLU A 46 -8.25 -2.87 1.97
CA GLU A 46 -9.08 -3.69 2.84
C GLU A 46 -10.51 -3.22 2.89
N SER A 47 -10.76 -1.99 2.50
CA SER A 47 -12.12 -1.53 2.46
C SER A 47 -12.89 -2.10 1.27
N ALA A 48 -12.19 -2.67 0.32
CA ALA A 48 -12.85 -3.33 -0.79
C ALA A 48 -13.41 -4.66 -0.31
N LYS A 49 -14.70 -4.86 -0.50
CA LYS A 49 -15.33 -6.06 0.00
C LYS A 49 -15.40 -7.17 -1.01
N ARG A 50 -15.35 -6.84 -2.27
CA ARG A 50 -15.41 -7.85 -3.31
C ARG A 50 -14.03 -8.10 -3.86
N GLU A 51 -13.77 -9.33 -4.23
CA GLU A 51 -12.49 -9.66 -4.82
C GLU A 51 -12.22 -8.85 -6.06
N GLU A 52 -13.23 -8.67 -6.85
CA GLU A 52 -13.11 -7.91 -8.06
C GLU A 52 -12.64 -6.50 -7.78
N THR A 53 -13.27 -5.86 -6.81
CA THR A 53 -12.90 -4.51 -6.43
C THR A 53 -11.50 -4.48 -5.84
N ARG A 54 -11.20 -5.49 -5.06
CA ARG A 54 -9.89 -5.54 -4.42
C ARG A 54 -8.79 -5.66 -5.45
N GLU A 55 -8.98 -6.50 -6.45
CA GLU A 55 -7.99 -6.65 -7.49
C GLU A 55 -7.81 -5.37 -8.26
N ARG A 56 -8.89 -4.69 -8.53
CA ARG A 56 -8.83 -3.45 -9.26
C ARG A 56 -8.06 -2.41 -8.45
N ARG A 57 -8.32 -2.35 -7.16
CA ARG A 57 -7.62 -1.40 -6.31
C ARG A 57 -6.15 -1.74 -6.17
N MET A 58 -5.82 -3.03 -6.19
CA MET A 58 -4.43 -3.41 -6.15
C MET A 58 -3.69 -2.89 -7.37
N ALA A 59 -4.29 -3.05 -8.54
CA ALA A 59 -3.65 -2.54 -9.74
C ALA A 59 -3.49 -1.03 -9.66
N GLN A 60 -4.50 -0.36 -9.16
CA GLN A 60 -4.41 1.07 -9.02
C GLN A 60 -3.35 1.47 -8.01
N SER A 61 -3.22 0.68 -6.95
CA SER A 61 -2.20 0.97 -5.96
C SER A 61 -0.81 0.91 -6.57
N LEU A 62 -0.57 -0.09 -7.39
CA LEU A 62 0.73 -0.20 -8.02
C LEU A 62 1.00 1.00 -8.92
N ASP A 63 -0.01 1.42 -9.66
CA ASP A 63 0.12 2.61 -10.48
C ASP A 63 0.41 3.83 -9.63
N MET A 64 -0.29 3.97 -8.52
CA MET A 64 -0.09 5.13 -7.67
C MET A 64 1.30 5.12 -7.07
N LEU A 65 1.84 3.95 -6.77
CA LEU A 65 3.20 3.87 -6.29
C LEU A 65 4.17 4.43 -7.32
N LEU A 66 3.96 4.06 -8.57
CA LEU A 66 4.85 4.54 -9.63
C LEU A 66 4.76 6.02 -9.81
N GLU A 67 3.60 6.59 -9.58
CA GLU A 67 3.42 8.01 -9.80
C GLU A 67 3.59 8.84 -8.56
N GLY A 68 3.70 8.20 -7.41
CA GLY A 68 3.89 8.95 -6.18
C GLY A 68 2.63 9.47 -5.55
N PHE A 69 1.48 8.91 -5.91
CA PHE A 69 0.22 9.31 -5.31
C PHE A 69 -0.16 8.38 -4.18
N SER A 70 -1.16 8.78 -3.43
CA SER A 70 -1.74 7.89 -2.45
C SER A 70 -3.26 7.96 -2.60
N PRO A 71 -3.96 6.94 -2.14
CA PRO A 71 -5.40 6.90 -2.33
C PRO A 71 -6.14 8.07 -1.72
N LYS A 72 -5.70 8.51 -0.57
CA LYS A 72 -6.41 9.57 0.08
C LYS A 72 -6.13 10.92 -0.51
N ARG A 73 -5.03 11.05 -1.19
CA ARG A 73 -4.71 12.30 -1.80
C ARG A 73 -5.28 12.47 -3.19
N GLN A 74 -5.84 11.42 -3.74
CA GLN A 74 -6.40 11.51 -5.01
C GLN A 74 -7.62 12.27 -4.97
N LYS A 75 -7.84 13.25 -5.58
CA LYS A 75 -8.99 13.90 -5.51
C LYS A 75 -9.52 14.20 -6.62
N LYS A 76 -10.15 14.25 -6.80
CA LYS A 76 -10.58 14.41 -7.85
C LYS A 76 -10.94 15.08 -7.98
#